data_55bb6e1c9059d31b5e9e87385da0aeec
#
_entry.id   55bb6e1c9059d31b5e9e87385da0aeec
#
_cell.length_a   1.000
_cell.length_b   1.000
_cell.length_c   1.000
_cell.angle_alpha   90.00
_cell.angle_beta   90.00
_cell.angle_gamma   90.00
#
_symmetry.space_group_name_H-M   'P 1'
#
loop_
_entity.id
_entity.type
_entity.pdbx_description
1 polymer ?
#
loop_
_entity_poly.entity_id
_entity_poly.type
_entity_poly.pdbx_seq_one_letter_code
_entity_poly.pdbx_strand_id
1 'polypeptide(L)'
;MLSKMNGFEAIYLYAGKSDLRKGIDGLAALVKEQFNLNPFQKNVLFLFCGTRSDRFKGLVWEGDGFCLVYKRIEAGRLRWPRTQQEAVQISQAEFQRLLDGMTILERSAVKSRLHASILSWNCFQLFSGFSRAILVYFPE
;
A
#
# COMPACT_ATOMS: atom_id res chain seq x y z
N MET A 1 -8.28 -5.98 14.52
CA MET A 1 -8.21 -5.52 13.14
C MET A 1 -6.79 -5.24 12.69
N LEU A 2 -5.99 -4.51 13.48
CA LEU A 2 -4.56 -4.34 13.19
C LEU A 2 -3.80 -5.67 13.12
N SER A 3 -4.20 -6.66 13.89
CA SER A 3 -3.61 -8.00 13.83
C SER A 3 -3.83 -8.72 12.49
N LYS A 4 -4.93 -8.40 11.80
CA LYS A 4 -5.20 -8.93 10.46
C LYS A 4 -4.40 -8.24 9.37
N MET A 5 -3.77 -7.12 9.67
CA MET A 5 -2.93 -6.40 8.73
C MET A 5 -1.48 -6.90 8.71
N ASN A 6 -1.16 -7.85 9.56
CA ASN A 6 0.12 -8.52 9.55
C ASN A 6 0.09 -9.69 8.55
N GLY A 7 1.15 -9.84 7.78
CA GLY A 7 1.28 -10.99 6.89
C GLY A 7 0.50 -10.88 5.58
N PHE A 8 0.59 -9.74 4.90
CA PHE A 8 0.05 -9.63 3.55
C PHE A 8 0.74 -10.60 2.60
N GLU A 9 -0.04 -11.27 1.79
CA GLU A 9 0.46 -12.12 0.71
C GLU A 9 1.08 -11.30 -0.41
N ALA A 10 0.52 -10.12 -0.65
CA ALA A 10 1.04 -9.19 -1.64
C ALA A 10 0.74 -7.75 -1.24
N ILE A 11 1.64 -6.87 -1.60
CA ILE A 11 1.48 -5.42 -1.44
C ILE A 11 1.68 -4.79 -2.81
N TYR A 12 0.67 -4.08 -3.29
CA TYR A 12 0.73 -3.34 -4.55
C TYR A 12 0.68 -1.85 -4.26
N LEU A 13 1.56 -1.12 -4.91
CA LEU A 13 1.64 0.32 -4.80
C LEU A 13 1.36 0.93 -6.16
N TYR A 14 0.47 1.91 -6.22
CA TYR A 14 0.28 2.70 -7.43
C TYR A 14 1.38 3.76 -7.52
N ALA A 15 2.29 3.58 -8.48
CA ALA A 15 3.43 4.48 -8.69
C ALA A 15 2.99 5.69 -9.52
N GLY A 16 2.23 6.55 -8.91
CA GLY A 16 1.68 7.73 -9.55
C GLY A 16 0.89 8.54 -8.55
N LYS A 17 0.05 9.41 -9.07
CA LYS A 17 -0.86 10.22 -8.26
C LYS A 17 -2.27 9.66 -8.33
N SER A 18 -2.88 9.47 -7.19
CA SER A 18 -4.28 9.08 -7.08
C SER A 18 -5.08 10.18 -6.40
N ASP A 19 -6.36 10.24 -6.69
CA ASP A 19 -7.26 11.14 -5.97
C ASP A 19 -7.60 10.53 -4.60
N LEU A 20 -6.93 11.00 -3.56
CA LEU A 20 -7.15 10.52 -2.19
C LEU A 20 -8.48 10.97 -1.57
N ARG A 21 -9.27 11.78 -2.27
CA ARG A 21 -10.65 12.08 -1.85
C ARG A 21 -11.58 10.90 -2.10
N LYS A 22 -11.19 9.96 -2.95
CA LYS A 22 -11.95 8.75 -3.22
C LYS A 22 -12.05 7.89 -1.95
N GLY A 23 -13.25 7.39 -1.71
CA GLY A 23 -13.51 6.40 -0.67
C GLY A 23 -13.24 4.99 -1.15
N ILE A 24 -13.78 4.01 -0.42
CA ILE A 24 -13.58 2.58 -0.68
C ILE A 24 -13.96 2.22 -2.12
N ASP A 25 -15.16 2.58 -2.56
CA ASP A 25 -15.66 2.21 -3.89
C ASP A 25 -14.79 2.81 -5.00
N GLY A 26 -14.41 4.07 -4.85
CA GLY A 26 -13.55 4.75 -5.83
C GLY A 26 -12.16 4.13 -5.90
N LEU A 27 -11.58 3.75 -4.78
CA LEU A 27 -10.27 3.09 -4.74
C LEU A 27 -10.34 1.65 -5.24
N ALA A 28 -11.41 0.91 -4.93
CA ALA A 28 -11.64 -0.43 -5.48
C ALA A 28 -11.77 -0.38 -7.02
N ALA A 29 -12.45 0.63 -7.54
CA ALA A 29 -12.52 0.86 -8.99
C ALA A 29 -11.13 1.12 -9.59
N LEU A 30 -10.28 1.91 -8.91
CA LEU A 30 -8.90 2.13 -9.36
C LEU A 30 -8.08 0.84 -9.39
N VAL A 31 -8.28 -0.07 -8.43
CA VAL A 31 -7.61 -1.38 -8.44
C VAL A 31 -7.98 -2.15 -9.70
N LYS A 32 -9.24 -2.17 -10.09
CA LYS A 32 -9.69 -2.84 -11.31
C LYS A 32 -9.14 -2.17 -12.57
N GLU A 33 -9.21 -0.86 -12.64
CA GLU A 33 -8.91 -0.09 -13.85
C GLU A 33 -7.42 0.15 -14.07
N GLN A 34 -6.71 0.54 -12.99
CA GLN A 34 -5.31 0.96 -13.07
C GLN A 34 -4.33 -0.15 -12.72
N PHE A 35 -4.70 -1.01 -11.77
CA PHE A 35 -3.85 -2.13 -11.38
C PHE A 35 -4.16 -3.38 -12.20
N ASN A 36 -5.33 -3.42 -12.84
CA ASN A 36 -5.83 -4.59 -13.54
C ASN A 36 -5.87 -5.83 -12.63
N LEU A 37 -6.24 -5.61 -11.39
CA LEU A 37 -6.30 -6.63 -10.35
C LEU A 37 -7.69 -6.69 -9.72
N ASN A 38 -7.98 -7.78 -9.03
CA ASN A 38 -9.22 -7.94 -8.28
C ASN A 38 -9.07 -7.33 -6.89
N PRO A 39 -9.86 -6.29 -6.52
CA PRO A 39 -9.78 -5.69 -5.19
C PRO A 39 -10.30 -6.61 -4.06
N PHE A 40 -11.04 -7.67 -4.39
CA PHE A 40 -11.59 -8.61 -3.41
C PHE A 40 -10.64 -9.77 -3.06
N GLN A 41 -9.36 -9.64 -3.35
CA GLN A 41 -8.36 -10.61 -2.93
C GLN A 41 -8.03 -10.41 -1.44
N LYS A 42 -8.16 -11.47 -0.65
CA LYS A 42 -7.82 -11.44 0.77
C LYS A 42 -6.31 -11.30 0.98
N ASN A 43 -5.93 -10.62 2.04
CA ASN A 43 -4.54 -10.44 2.45
C ASN A 43 -3.68 -9.69 1.42
N VAL A 44 -4.30 -8.91 0.57
CA VAL A 44 -3.60 -8.05 -0.40
C VAL A 44 -3.82 -6.60 -0.02
N LEU A 45 -2.73 -5.86 0.12
CA LEU A 45 -2.75 -4.43 0.44
C LEU A 45 -2.51 -3.61 -0.82
N PHE A 46 -3.42 -2.69 -1.12
CA PHE A 46 -3.29 -1.75 -2.23
C PHE A 46 -3.01 -0.35 -1.67
N LEU A 47 -1.93 0.27 -2.12
CA LEU A 47 -1.44 1.55 -1.61
C LEU A 47 -1.59 2.67 -2.64
N PHE A 48 -2.08 3.80 -2.19
CA PHE A 48 -2.34 4.99 -3.02
C PHE A 48 -1.79 6.24 -2.37
N CYS A 49 -1.20 7.12 -3.16
CA CYS A 49 -0.73 8.42 -2.72
C CYS A 49 -1.24 9.50 -3.67
N GLY A 50 -1.63 10.63 -3.12
CA GLY A 50 -2.08 11.79 -3.89
C GLY A 50 -0.93 12.70 -4.31
N THR A 51 -1.25 13.96 -4.56
CA THR A 51 -0.25 14.99 -4.91
C THR A 51 0.71 15.25 -3.76
N ARG A 52 0.21 15.22 -2.54
CA ARG A 52 1.02 15.42 -1.33
C ARG A 52 1.63 14.11 -0.89
N SER A 53 2.94 14.11 -0.68
CA SER A 53 3.69 12.92 -0.25
C SER A 53 3.79 12.77 1.26
N ASP A 54 2.99 13.52 2.02
CA ASP A 54 2.91 13.40 3.48
C ASP A 54 1.79 12.45 3.93
N ARG A 55 1.06 11.83 2.99
CA ARG A 55 -0.08 10.98 3.31
C ARG A 55 -0.33 9.93 2.24
N PHE A 56 -0.90 8.80 2.66
CA PHE A 56 -1.32 7.74 1.76
C PHE A 56 -2.59 7.04 2.26
N LYS A 57 -3.23 6.31 1.39
CA LYS A 57 -4.32 5.40 1.73
C LYS A 57 -3.95 3.97 1.37
N GLY A 58 -4.42 3.03 2.19
CA GLY A 58 -4.32 1.60 1.92
C GLY A 58 -5.71 0.98 1.89
N LEU A 59 -5.96 0.06 0.97
CA LEU A 59 -7.20 -0.67 0.83
C LEU A 59 -6.94 -2.16 0.96
N VAL A 60 -7.73 -2.83 1.82
CA VAL A 60 -7.64 -4.27 2.06
C VAL A 60 -9.03 -4.85 2.09
N TRP A 61 -9.24 -5.99 1.39
CA TRP A 61 -10.43 -6.80 1.54
C TRP A 61 -10.22 -7.85 2.63
N GLU A 62 -11.10 -7.87 3.63
CA GLU A 62 -11.01 -8.79 4.76
C GLU A 62 -11.93 -10.02 4.65
N GLY A 63 -12.63 -10.17 3.54
CA GLY A 63 -13.56 -11.26 3.30
C GLY A 63 -15.02 -10.91 3.59
N ASP A 64 -15.24 -10.01 4.52
CA ASP A 64 -16.56 -9.52 4.91
C ASP A 64 -16.75 -8.02 4.63
N GLY A 65 -15.68 -7.33 4.32
CA GLY A 65 -15.71 -5.91 4.03
C GLY A 65 -14.35 -5.36 3.68
N PHE A 66 -14.33 -4.11 3.22
CA PHE A 66 -13.10 -3.38 2.97
C PHE A 66 -12.63 -2.65 4.22
N CYS A 67 -11.35 -2.72 4.47
CA CYS A 67 -10.65 -1.89 5.44
C CYS A 67 -9.89 -0.79 4.69
N LEU A 68 -10.14 0.46 5.04
CA LEU A 68 -9.44 1.61 4.49
C LEU A 68 -8.53 2.19 5.56
N VAL A 69 -7.23 2.21 5.27
CA VAL A 69 -6.22 2.83 6.11
C VAL A 69 -5.85 4.18 5.54
N TYR A 70 -5.85 5.19 6.38
CA TYR A 70 -5.34 6.51 6.04
C TYR A 70 -4.21 6.86 6.99
N LYS A 71 -3.05 7.21 6.45
CA LYS A 71 -1.92 7.65 7.25
C LYS A 71 -1.41 9.00 6.77
N ARG A 72 -1.27 9.93 7.70
CA ARG A 72 -0.61 11.22 7.50
C ARG A 72 0.69 11.25 8.30
N ILE A 73 1.76 11.62 7.64
CA ILE A 73 3.07 11.79 8.27
C ILE A 73 3.15 13.22 8.80
N GLU A 74 3.36 13.36 10.10
CA GLU A 74 3.42 14.68 10.73
C GLU A 74 4.79 15.34 10.59
N ALA A 75 5.85 14.53 10.55
CA ALA A 75 7.21 15.00 10.36
C ALA A 75 7.87 14.27 9.20
N GLY A 76 8.30 15.00 8.20
CA GLY A 76 8.92 14.43 7.01
C GLY A 76 7.93 14.13 5.88
N ARG A 77 8.40 13.42 4.88
CA ARG A 77 7.63 13.06 3.68
C ARG A 77 8.00 11.67 3.21
N LEU A 78 7.05 11.00 2.57
CA LEU A 78 7.29 9.75 1.88
C LEU A 78 7.98 10.02 0.54
N ARG A 79 8.91 9.16 0.17
CA ARG A 79 9.51 9.18 -1.17
C ARG A 79 8.69 8.25 -2.09
N TRP A 80 7.47 8.68 -2.37
CA TRP A 80 6.56 7.91 -3.21
C TRP A 80 7.06 7.86 -4.64
N PRO A 81 7.16 6.66 -5.25
CA PRO A 81 7.57 6.55 -6.64
C PRO A 81 6.54 7.19 -7.56
N ARG A 82 7.03 8.00 -8.49
CA ARG A 82 6.17 8.76 -9.41
C ARG A 82 6.56 8.63 -10.87
N THR A 83 7.49 7.71 -11.14
CA THR A 83 8.10 7.59 -12.46
C THR A 83 7.19 6.94 -13.49
N GLN A 84 6.20 6.16 -13.04
CA GLN A 84 5.28 5.44 -13.91
C GLN A 84 3.90 5.46 -13.29
N GLN A 85 2.87 5.59 -14.13
CA GLN A 85 1.48 5.47 -13.67
C GLN A 85 1.04 4.01 -13.77
N GLU A 86 1.63 3.18 -12.96
CA GLU A 86 1.36 1.75 -12.96
C GLU A 86 1.32 1.18 -11.55
N ALA A 87 0.71 0.04 -11.41
CA ALA A 87 0.76 -0.74 -10.19
C ALA A 87 2.07 -1.51 -10.10
N VAL A 88 2.72 -1.42 -8.97
CA VAL A 88 3.98 -2.09 -8.71
C VAL A 88 3.82 -2.95 -7.47
N GLN A 89 4.18 -4.24 -7.58
CA GLN A 89 4.28 -5.08 -6.41
C GLN A 89 5.56 -4.77 -5.66
N ILE A 90 5.43 -4.53 -4.35
CA ILE A 90 6.56 -4.27 -3.47
C ILE A 90 6.61 -5.33 -2.36
N SER A 91 7.78 -5.55 -1.82
CA SER A 91 7.96 -6.40 -0.65
C SER A 91 7.58 -5.68 0.63
N GLN A 92 7.41 -6.42 1.70
CA GLN A 92 7.17 -5.83 3.02
C GLN A 92 8.37 -4.99 3.49
N ALA A 93 9.58 -5.42 3.16
CA ALA A 93 10.80 -4.65 3.47
C ALA A 93 10.82 -3.31 2.72
N GLU A 94 10.43 -3.30 1.45
CA GLU A 94 10.30 -2.07 0.66
C GLU A 94 9.21 -1.15 1.23
N PHE A 95 8.09 -1.71 1.66
CA PHE A 95 7.04 -0.94 2.31
C PHE A 95 7.52 -0.29 3.60
N GLN A 96 8.27 -1.02 4.43
CA GLN A 96 8.85 -0.45 5.64
C GLN A 96 9.84 0.69 5.30
N ARG A 97 10.70 0.49 4.31
CA ARG A 97 11.62 1.54 3.84
C ARG A 97 10.88 2.78 3.35
N LEU A 98 9.77 2.59 2.65
CA LEU A 98 8.93 3.72 2.23
C LEU A 98 8.39 4.48 3.44
N LEU A 99 7.92 3.78 4.46
CA LEU A 99 7.44 4.40 5.70
C LEU A 99 8.54 5.16 6.43
N ASP A 100 9.78 4.70 6.32
CA ASP A 100 10.97 5.34 6.90
C ASP A 100 11.49 6.51 6.03
N GLY A 101 10.77 6.86 4.96
CA GLY A 101 11.12 7.96 4.08
C GLY A 101 12.25 7.65 3.08
N MET A 102 12.51 6.38 2.84
CA MET A 102 13.55 5.94 1.90
C MET A 102 12.98 5.70 0.49
N THR A 103 13.84 5.81 -0.50
CA THR A 103 13.51 5.46 -1.89
C THR A 103 13.45 3.95 -2.05
N ILE A 104 12.42 3.44 -2.69
CA ILE A 104 12.20 2.00 -2.85
C ILE A 104 12.31 1.51 -4.30
N LEU A 105 12.12 2.38 -5.27
CA LEU A 105 12.17 2.03 -6.69
C LEU A 105 13.38 2.66 -7.35
N GLU A 106 14.49 1.95 -7.35
CA GLU A 106 15.63 2.27 -8.18
C GLU A 106 15.54 1.52 -9.51
N ARG A 107 16.03 2.12 -10.59
CA ARG A 107 15.95 1.52 -11.95
C ARG A 107 16.57 0.14 -12.05
N SER A 108 17.53 -0.17 -11.20
CA SER A 108 18.22 -1.47 -11.17
C SER A 108 17.44 -2.54 -10.40
N ALA A 109 16.51 -2.17 -9.56
CA ALA A 109 15.77 -3.08 -8.69
C ALA A 109 14.59 -3.77 -9.39
N VAL A 110 14.19 -3.33 -10.59
CA VAL A 110 13.03 -3.85 -11.31
C VAL A 110 13.18 -5.33 -11.66
N LYS A 111 14.40 -5.79 -11.97
CA LYS A 111 14.67 -7.18 -12.34
C LYS A 111 14.78 -8.12 -11.14
N SER A 112 15.07 -7.63 -9.95
CA SER A 112 15.25 -8.45 -8.74
C SER A 112 13.98 -8.60 -7.91
N ARG A 113 12.89 -7.92 -8.27
CA ARG A 113 11.65 -7.91 -7.49
C ARG A 113 10.93 -9.22 -7.40
N LEU A 114 10.99 -10.03 -8.45
CA LEU A 114 10.38 -11.35 -8.46
C LEU A 114 10.99 -12.27 -7.42
N HIS A 115 12.24 -12.04 -7.05
CA HIS A 115 12.92 -12.81 -5.98
C HIS A 115 12.66 -12.24 -4.59
N ALA A 116 12.56 -10.92 -4.45
CA ALA A 116 12.34 -10.28 -3.16
C ALA A 116 10.93 -10.57 -2.59
N SER A 117 9.91 -10.68 -3.43
CA SER A 117 8.54 -10.97 -2.99
C SER A 117 8.36 -12.37 -2.41
N ILE A 118 9.22 -13.31 -2.74
CA ILE A 118 9.18 -14.69 -2.25
C ILE A 118 9.84 -14.82 -0.87
N LEU A 119 10.76 -13.92 -0.52
CA LEU A 119 11.59 -14.01 0.69
C LEU A 119 11.06 -13.19 1.87
N SER A 120 10.01 -12.42 1.71
CA SER A 120 9.60 -11.42 2.69
C SER A 120 8.49 -11.87 3.65
N TRP A 121 8.44 -13.14 4.00
CA TRP A 121 7.36 -13.71 4.82
C TRP A 121 7.40 -13.32 6.31
N ASN A 122 8.43 -12.64 6.78
CA ASN A 122 8.68 -12.44 8.21
C ASN A 122 8.50 -10.99 8.68
N CYS A 123 7.47 -10.29 8.26
CA CYS A 123 7.28 -8.92 8.71
C CYS A 123 6.10 -8.72 9.64
N PHE A 124 6.15 -9.35 10.81
CA PHE A 124 5.21 -9.08 11.89
C PHE A 124 5.27 -7.66 12.45
N GLN A 125 6.35 -6.94 12.17
CA GLN A 125 6.59 -5.62 12.76
C GLN A 125 6.14 -4.47 11.85
N LEU A 126 5.56 -4.78 10.73
CA LEU A 126 5.26 -3.79 9.71
C LEU A 126 4.33 -2.69 10.19
N PHE A 127 3.37 -3.04 11.01
CA PHE A 127 2.37 -2.12 11.52
C PHE A 127 2.63 -1.60 12.93
N SER A 128 3.70 -2.03 13.58
CA SER A 128 4.06 -1.48 14.89
C SER A 128 4.39 0.02 14.82
N GLY A 129 4.82 0.51 13.65
CA GLY A 129 5.04 1.93 13.40
C GLY A 129 3.81 2.72 12.99
N PHE A 130 2.65 2.10 12.86
CA PHE A 130 1.39 2.73 12.47
C PHE A 130 0.61 3.37 13.61
N SER A 131 1.27 3.82 14.65
CA SER A 131 0.60 4.46 15.80
C SER A 131 -0.27 5.68 15.44
N ARG A 132 -0.07 6.25 14.26
CA ARG A 132 -0.83 7.40 13.77
C ARG A 132 -1.71 7.09 12.55
N ALA A 133 -1.91 5.84 12.24
CA ALA A 133 -2.81 5.45 11.18
C ALA A 133 -4.26 5.61 11.62
N ILE A 134 -5.08 6.20 10.79
CA ILE A 134 -6.52 6.22 10.97
C ILE A 134 -7.08 5.04 10.18
N LEU A 135 -7.67 4.13 10.89
CA LEU A 135 -8.31 2.96 10.31
C LEU A 135 -9.81 3.21 10.20
N VAL A 136 -10.33 3.12 9.00
CA VAL A 136 -11.76 3.23 8.74
C VAL A 136 -12.25 1.90 8.19
N TYR A 137 -13.19 1.31 8.87
CA TYR A 137 -13.81 0.04 8.50
C TYR A 137 -15.23 0.29 8.01
N PHE A 138 -15.53 -0.21 6.81
CA PHE A 138 -16.88 -0.17 6.25
C PHE A 138 -17.28 -1.59 5.86
N PRO A 139 -18.09 -2.26 6.68
CA PRO A 139 -18.67 -3.54 6.29
C PRO A 139 -19.68 -3.32 5.15
N GLU A 140 -19.59 -4.14 4.15
CA GLU A 140 -20.53 -4.14 3.04
C GLU A 140 -21.49 -5.32 3.10
#